data_f711006f30e2f210897067244f59e76f
#
_entry.id   f711006f30e2f210897067244f59e76f
#
_cell.length_a   1.000
_cell.length_b   1.000
_cell.length_c   1.000
_cell.angle_alpha   90.00
_cell.angle_beta   90.00
_cell.angle_gamma   90.00
#
_symmetry.space_group_name_H-M   'P 1'
#
loop_
_entity.id
_entity.type
_entity.pdbx_description
1 polymer ?
#
loop_
_entity_poly.entity_id
_entity_poly.type
_entity_poly.pdbx_seq_one_letter_code
_entity_poly.pdbx_strand_id
1 'polypeptide(L)'
;MTDRPLRGGNWSVQELERLRALLPRRGVAQTALLLRRSEACIQKKAGELLRVPTRRGAWTASDDSRLRESWGAVEPRLLGTMLGRSAVDVRKRVVELRARQRSGEWSRAETRLLKDVYGTRSDEDLEVVLLRPRAEIAEMARRLCLAKDKRFSALVARAAASENGTTPAREMPRWAPADVDKLRALYADRDNLAVARALGRTVAGIANKANQLGLKKSPGTLARIGRTNVGLRYAASGEAG
;
A
#
# COMPACT_ATOMS: atom_id res chain seq x y z
N MET A 1 11.58 0.54 20.39
CA MET A 1 11.38 -0.54 19.39
C MET A 1 12.38 -1.61 19.72
N THR A 2 11.93 -2.74 20.23
CA THR A 2 12.81 -3.87 20.59
C THR A 2 13.51 -4.37 19.31
N ASP A 3 14.82 -4.22 19.29
CA ASP A 3 15.70 -4.70 18.24
C ASP A 3 15.78 -6.24 18.33
N ARG A 4 14.71 -6.90 17.87
CA ARG A 4 14.69 -8.36 17.83
C ARG A 4 15.56 -8.82 16.66
N PRO A 5 16.51 -9.76 16.87
CA PRO A 5 17.43 -10.21 15.83
C PRO A 5 16.67 -10.77 14.61
N LEU A 6 17.26 -10.62 13.43
CA LEU A 6 16.74 -11.22 12.20
C LEU A 6 16.77 -12.74 12.31
N ARG A 7 15.79 -13.40 11.72
CA ARG A 7 15.76 -14.87 11.63
C ARG A 7 16.78 -15.35 10.59
N GLY A 8 17.66 -16.23 11.00
CA GLY A 8 18.52 -17.03 10.11
C GLY A 8 17.93 -18.43 9.88
N GLY A 9 18.63 -19.25 9.10
CA GLY A 9 18.33 -20.68 8.91
C GLY A 9 17.17 -20.98 7.94
N ASN A 10 16.64 -22.19 8.04
CA ASN A 10 15.64 -22.75 7.13
C ASN A 10 14.32 -21.97 7.13
N TRP A 11 13.62 -22.02 5.99
CA TRP A 11 12.32 -21.43 5.83
C TRP A 11 11.23 -22.42 6.23
N SER A 12 10.33 -22.01 7.12
CA SER A 12 9.13 -22.81 7.42
C SER A 12 8.09 -22.68 6.33
N VAL A 13 7.18 -23.65 6.24
CA VAL A 13 6.05 -23.61 5.30
C VAL A 13 5.24 -22.33 5.47
N GLN A 14 4.92 -21.95 6.71
CA GLN A 14 4.20 -20.70 7.00
C GLN A 14 4.94 -19.45 6.52
N GLU A 15 6.26 -19.40 6.65
CA GLU A 15 7.03 -18.26 6.14
C GLU A 15 6.98 -18.18 4.61
N LEU A 16 7.02 -19.34 3.92
CA LEU A 16 6.92 -19.40 2.46
C LEU A 16 5.54 -18.97 1.96
N GLU A 17 4.47 -19.38 2.62
CA GLU A 17 3.09 -18.97 2.33
C GLU A 17 2.93 -17.45 2.55
N ARG A 18 3.43 -16.95 3.68
CA ARG A 18 3.42 -15.50 3.98
C ARG A 18 4.25 -14.71 2.97
N LEU A 19 5.40 -15.22 2.53
CA LEU A 19 6.20 -14.60 1.48
C LEU A 19 5.40 -14.47 0.17
N ARG A 20 4.72 -15.54 -0.26
CA ARG A 20 3.86 -15.54 -1.46
C ARG A 20 2.74 -14.52 -1.38
N ALA A 21 2.09 -14.41 -0.23
CA ALA A 21 0.97 -13.50 -0.01
C ALA A 21 1.39 -12.03 0.13
N LEU A 22 2.51 -11.77 0.81
CA LEU A 22 2.91 -10.40 1.18
C LEU A 22 3.73 -9.71 0.08
N LEU A 23 4.64 -10.44 -0.57
CA LEU A 23 5.62 -9.85 -1.48
C LEU A 23 4.98 -9.05 -2.63
N PRO A 24 3.96 -9.56 -3.36
CA PRO A 24 3.36 -8.82 -4.47
C PRO A 24 2.79 -7.46 -4.06
N ARG A 25 2.23 -7.38 -2.87
CA ARG A 25 1.54 -6.17 -2.38
C ARG A 25 2.43 -5.26 -1.56
N ARG A 26 3.26 -5.82 -0.71
CA ARG A 26 4.06 -5.10 0.28
C ARG A 26 5.50 -4.81 -0.15
N GLY A 27 5.98 -5.53 -1.18
CA GLY A 27 7.35 -5.44 -1.65
C GLY A 27 8.38 -6.08 -0.71
N VAL A 28 9.65 -6.01 -1.11
CA VAL A 28 10.76 -6.69 -0.42
C VAL A 28 10.97 -6.14 0.98
N ALA A 29 11.10 -4.83 1.13
CA ALA A 29 11.44 -4.19 2.40
C ALA A 29 10.39 -4.44 3.51
N GLN A 30 9.11 -4.27 3.20
CA GLN A 30 8.03 -4.53 4.14
C GLN A 30 7.90 -6.02 4.49
N THR A 31 8.06 -6.90 3.49
CA THR A 31 8.03 -8.35 3.69
C THR A 31 9.20 -8.80 4.58
N ALA A 32 10.39 -8.24 4.37
CA ALA A 32 11.57 -8.48 5.20
C ALA A 32 11.30 -8.17 6.67
N LEU A 33 10.69 -7.03 6.95
CA LEU A 33 10.30 -6.63 8.31
C LEU A 33 9.29 -7.59 8.92
N LEU A 34 8.23 -7.94 8.17
CA LEU A 34 7.14 -8.78 8.68
C LEU A 34 7.59 -10.24 8.93
N LEU A 35 8.53 -10.73 8.13
CA LEU A 35 9.11 -12.07 8.29
C LEU A 35 10.38 -12.06 9.17
N ARG A 36 10.88 -10.87 9.53
CA ARG A 36 12.12 -10.70 10.29
C ARG A 36 13.34 -11.36 9.61
N ARG A 37 13.41 -11.21 8.30
CA ARG A 37 14.53 -11.67 7.46
C ARG A 37 15.20 -10.49 6.76
N SER A 38 16.44 -10.63 6.32
CA SER A 38 17.08 -9.59 5.52
C SER A 38 16.42 -9.46 4.14
N GLU A 39 16.47 -8.28 3.55
CA GLU A 39 15.93 -8.04 2.21
C GLU A 39 16.58 -8.94 1.15
N ALA A 40 17.89 -9.14 1.24
CA ALA A 40 18.62 -10.07 0.37
C ALA A 40 18.10 -11.51 0.49
N CYS A 41 17.78 -11.96 1.71
CA CYS A 41 17.20 -13.27 1.95
C CYS A 41 15.80 -13.40 1.34
N ILE A 42 14.97 -12.34 1.45
CA ILE A 42 13.64 -12.28 0.80
C ILE A 42 13.77 -12.32 -0.72
N GLN A 43 14.65 -11.50 -1.32
CA GLN A 43 14.85 -11.46 -2.77
C GLN A 43 15.31 -12.81 -3.32
N LYS A 44 16.32 -13.43 -2.68
CA LYS A 44 16.82 -14.75 -3.07
C LYS A 44 15.69 -15.79 -3.01
N LYS A 45 15.00 -15.89 -1.87
CA LYS A 45 13.94 -16.89 -1.69
C LYS A 45 12.75 -16.65 -2.62
N ALA A 46 12.39 -15.41 -2.86
CA ALA A 46 11.35 -15.06 -3.82
C ALA A 46 11.71 -15.47 -5.25
N GLY A 47 12.95 -15.23 -5.66
CA GLY A 47 13.45 -15.65 -6.98
C GLY A 47 13.43 -17.17 -7.18
N GLU A 48 13.64 -17.96 -6.11
CA GLU A 48 13.51 -19.41 -6.14
C GLU A 48 12.05 -19.87 -6.14
N LEU A 49 11.26 -19.37 -5.18
CA LEU A 49 9.90 -19.86 -4.88
C LEU A 49 8.86 -19.42 -5.90
N LEU A 50 9.00 -18.22 -6.46
CA LEU A 50 8.02 -17.59 -7.35
C LEU A 50 8.41 -17.67 -8.83
N ARG A 51 9.49 -18.34 -9.13
CA ARG A 51 9.94 -18.53 -10.51
C ARG A 51 8.92 -19.28 -11.32
N VAL A 52 8.54 -18.71 -12.46
CA VAL A 52 7.68 -19.33 -13.46
C VAL A 52 8.52 -19.62 -14.71
N PRO A 53 8.27 -20.72 -15.44
CA PRO A 53 8.93 -20.98 -16.71
C PRO A 53 8.82 -19.80 -17.67
N THR A 54 9.86 -19.54 -18.44
CA THR A 54 9.86 -18.45 -19.41
C THR A 54 8.77 -18.65 -20.45
N ARG A 55 7.95 -17.64 -20.62
CA ARG A 55 6.83 -17.61 -21.57
C ARG A 55 7.13 -16.66 -22.71
N ARG A 56 6.81 -17.08 -23.93
CA ARG A 56 6.79 -16.23 -25.13
C ARG A 56 5.35 -16.10 -25.59
N GLY A 57 5.03 -15.00 -26.27
CA GLY A 57 3.69 -14.76 -26.80
C GLY A 57 2.91 -13.63 -26.09
N ALA A 58 1.62 -13.53 -26.38
CA ALA A 58 0.76 -12.46 -25.90
C ALA A 58 0.63 -12.42 -24.36
N TRP A 59 0.40 -11.23 -23.83
CA TRP A 59 0.06 -11.02 -22.42
C TRP A 59 -1.41 -11.38 -22.19
N THR A 60 -1.66 -12.20 -21.19
CA THR A 60 -3.03 -12.53 -20.78
C THR A 60 -3.57 -11.52 -19.77
N ALA A 61 -4.90 -11.46 -19.60
CA ALA A 61 -5.51 -10.64 -18.57
C ALA A 61 -5.02 -11.00 -17.15
N SER A 62 -4.72 -12.28 -16.91
CA SER A 62 -4.14 -12.75 -15.65
C SER A 62 -2.71 -12.24 -15.45
N ASP A 63 -1.89 -12.23 -16.51
CA ASP A 63 -0.53 -11.66 -16.44
C ASP A 63 -0.59 -10.17 -16.13
N ASP A 64 -1.49 -9.41 -16.79
CA ASP A 64 -1.71 -7.99 -16.53
C ASP A 64 -2.16 -7.72 -15.10
N SER A 65 -3.07 -8.53 -14.57
CA SER A 65 -3.54 -8.40 -13.19
C SER A 65 -2.40 -8.61 -12.19
N ARG A 66 -1.60 -9.67 -12.35
CA ARG A 66 -0.44 -9.97 -11.50
C ARG A 66 0.66 -8.91 -11.62
N LEU A 67 0.90 -8.41 -12.83
CA LEU A 67 1.85 -7.32 -13.06
C LEU A 67 1.41 -6.07 -12.29
N ARG A 68 0.18 -5.65 -12.44
CA ARG A 68 -0.38 -4.46 -11.77
C ARG A 68 -0.34 -4.59 -10.24
N GLU A 69 -0.72 -5.75 -9.70
CA GLU A 69 -0.68 -5.98 -8.25
C GLU A 69 0.73 -5.78 -7.67
N SER A 70 1.77 -6.18 -8.41
CA SER A 70 3.15 -6.18 -7.94
C SER A 70 3.97 -4.96 -8.38
N TRP A 71 3.46 -4.15 -9.33
CA TRP A 71 4.18 -3.01 -9.86
C TRP A 71 4.46 -1.95 -8.78
N GLY A 72 5.69 -1.44 -8.76
CA GLY A 72 6.16 -0.48 -7.76
C GLY A 72 6.43 -1.09 -6.37
N ALA A 73 6.06 -2.37 -6.12
CA ALA A 73 6.47 -3.10 -4.91
C ALA A 73 7.69 -3.98 -5.16
N VAL A 74 7.75 -4.56 -6.34
CA VAL A 74 8.74 -5.54 -6.74
C VAL A 74 9.52 -4.98 -7.92
N GLU A 75 10.83 -5.14 -7.88
CA GLU A 75 11.70 -4.71 -8.98
C GLU A 75 11.35 -5.44 -10.30
N PRO A 76 11.46 -4.78 -11.47
CA PRO A 76 11.08 -5.35 -12.75
C PRO A 76 11.79 -6.68 -13.08
N ARG A 77 13.02 -6.89 -12.59
CA ARG A 77 13.76 -8.14 -12.78
C ARG A 77 13.12 -9.30 -12.03
N LEU A 78 12.78 -9.11 -10.74
CA LEU A 78 12.14 -10.13 -9.94
C LEU A 78 10.70 -10.37 -10.41
N LEU A 79 9.99 -9.30 -10.78
CA LEU A 79 8.65 -9.38 -11.35
C LEU A 79 8.64 -10.17 -12.67
N GLY A 80 9.65 -9.97 -13.52
CA GLY A 80 9.85 -10.78 -14.72
C GLY A 80 10.01 -12.27 -14.40
N THR A 81 10.78 -12.61 -13.38
CA THR A 81 10.94 -13.99 -12.90
C THR A 81 9.60 -14.59 -12.44
N MET A 82 8.77 -13.79 -11.74
CA MET A 82 7.45 -14.18 -11.25
C MET A 82 6.41 -14.35 -12.37
N LEU A 83 6.58 -13.68 -13.50
CA LEU A 83 5.67 -13.72 -14.65
C LEU A 83 6.18 -14.60 -15.80
N GLY A 84 7.42 -15.09 -15.71
CA GLY A 84 8.07 -15.80 -16.80
C GLY A 84 8.37 -14.90 -18.01
N ARG A 85 8.66 -13.63 -17.79
CA ARG A 85 8.92 -12.60 -18.80
C ARG A 85 10.27 -11.93 -18.57
N SER A 86 10.84 -11.34 -19.60
CA SER A 86 12.03 -10.51 -19.41
C SER A 86 11.68 -9.19 -18.69
N ALA A 87 12.64 -8.60 -17.99
CA ALA A 87 12.44 -7.28 -17.38
C ALA A 87 12.13 -6.18 -18.42
N VAL A 88 12.63 -6.35 -19.64
CA VAL A 88 12.35 -5.44 -20.77
C VAL A 88 10.89 -5.57 -21.19
N ASP A 89 10.37 -6.80 -21.35
CA ASP A 89 8.97 -7.03 -21.71
C ASP A 89 8.02 -6.51 -20.64
N VAL A 90 8.36 -6.70 -19.36
CA VAL A 90 7.62 -6.14 -18.23
C VAL A 90 7.51 -4.61 -18.35
N ARG A 91 8.64 -3.91 -18.60
CA ARG A 91 8.62 -2.44 -18.76
C ARG A 91 7.81 -1.99 -19.97
N LYS A 92 7.96 -2.67 -21.11
CA LYS A 92 7.14 -2.40 -22.30
C LYS A 92 5.65 -2.55 -22.01
N ARG A 93 5.27 -3.65 -21.33
CA ARG A 93 3.86 -3.88 -20.97
C ARG A 93 3.32 -2.82 -20.03
N VAL A 94 4.12 -2.32 -19.11
CA VAL A 94 3.74 -1.22 -18.21
C VAL A 94 3.41 0.05 -19.00
N VAL A 95 4.19 0.39 -20.02
CA VAL A 95 3.91 1.54 -20.90
C VAL A 95 2.57 1.35 -21.63
N GLU A 96 2.31 0.14 -22.16
CA GLU A 96 1.04 -0.18 -22.82
C GLU A 96 -0.15 -0.10 -21.85
N LEU A 97 0.01 -0.58 -20.62
CA LEU A 97 -1.03 -0.51 -19.59
C LEU A 97 -1.31 0.93 -19.17
N ARG A 98 -0.27 1.75 -19.04
CA ARG A 98 -0.42 3.17 -18.73
C ARG A 98 -1.22 3.92 -19.81
N ALA A 99 -1.11 3.54 -21.07
CA ALA A 99 -1.92 4.10 -22.16
C ALA A 99 -3.40 3.67 -22.10
N ARG A 100 -3.76 2.66 -21.30
CA ARG A 100 -5.13 2.14 -21.15
C ARG A 100 -5.85 2.70 -19.91
N GLN A 101 -5.45 3.86 -19.43
CA GLN A 101 -6.11 4.49 -18.30
C GLN A 101 -7.60 4.74 -18.60
N ARG A 102 -8.40 4.65 -17.55
CA ARG A 102 -9.83 4.94 -17.58
C ARG A 102 -10.18 6.02 -16.57
N SER A 103 -11.20 6.78 -16.87
CA SER A 103 -11.78 7.80 -16.00
C SER A 103 -13.19 7.41 -15.58
N GLY A 104 -13.76 8.13 -14.61
CA GLY A 104 -15.13 7.95 -14.17
C GLY A 104 -15.27 7.46 -12.72
N GLU A 105 -16.40 6.88 -12.39
CA GLU A 105 -16.71 6.46 -11.02
C GLU A 105 -15.73 5.42 -10.48
N TRP A 106 -15.44 5.53 -9.19
CA TRP A 106 -14.56 4.60 -8.48
C TRP A 106 -15.37 3.44 -7.92
N SER A 107 -15.03 2.24 -8.37
CA SER A 107 -15.57 1.03 -7.77
C SER A 107 -15.06 0.83 -6.33
N ARG A 108 -15.79 0.04 -5.56
CA ARG A 108 -15.37 -0.36 -4.20
C ARG A 108 -14.03 -1.11 -4.20
N ALA A 109 -13.82 -1.96 -5.21
CA ALA A 109 -12.57 -2.70 -5.38
C ALA A 109 -11.37 -1.78 -5.63
N GLU A 110 -11.51 -0.78 -6.51
CA GLU A 110 -10.45 0.20 -6.77
C GLU A 110 -10.15 1.05 -5.54
N THR A 111 -11.20 1.51 -4.85
CA THR A 111 -11.05 2.28 -3.61
C THR A 111 -10.32 1.46 -2.53
N ARG A 112 -10.62 0.17 -2.41
CA ARG A 112 -9.92 -0.73 -1.49
C ARG A 112 -8.46 -0.90 -1.91
N LEU A 113 -8.20 -1.18 -3.18
CA LEU A 113 -6.85 -1.33 -3.71
C LEU A 113 -6.03 -0.06 -3.47
N LEU A 114 -6.59 1.13 -3.75
CA LEU A 114 -5.93 2.40 -3.47
C LEU A 114 -5.52 2.51 -1.99
N LYS A 115 -6.42 2.21 -1.05
CA LYS A 115 -6.12 2.23 0.39
C LYS A 115 -4.98 1.30 0.77
N ASP A 116 -4.92 0.13 0.14
CA ASP A 116 -3.93 -0.90 0.45
C ASP A 116 -2.53 -0.54 -0.07
N VAL A 117 -2.44 0.15 -1.22
CA VAL A 117 -1.15 0.36 -1.90
C VAL A 117 -0.64 1.80 -1.85
N TYR A 118 -1.49 2.79 -1.57
CA TYR A 118 -1.13 4.22 -1.65
C TYR A 118 0.10 4.59 -0.83
N GLY A 119 0.23 4.01 0.35
CA GLY A 119 1.35 4.29 1.26
C GLY A 119 2.72 3.87 0.72
N THR A 120 2.76 2.88 -0.17
CA THR A 120 4.00 2.18 -0.56
C THR A 120 4.30 2.21 -2.05
N ARG A 121 3.59 3.01 -2.84
CA ARG A 121 3.80 3.19 -4.28
C ARG A 121 4.06 4.65 -4.62
N SER A 122 4.85 4.91 -5.66
CA SER A 122 4.94 6.24 -6.27
C SER A 122 3.62 6.61 -6.95
N ASP A 123 3.43 7.88 -7.24
CA ASP A 123 2.21 8.31 -7.94
C ASP A 123 2.20 7.78 -9.38
N GLU A 124 3.38 7.64 -10.01
CA GLU A 124 3.55 7.03 -11.32
C GLU A 124 3.23 5.53 -11.32
N ASP A 125 3.60 4.80 -10.26
CA ASP A 125 3.28 3.39 -10.14
C ASP A 125 1.77 3.18 -9.95
N LEU A 126 1.13 4.06 -9.18
CA LEU A 126 -0.31 4.01 -8.95
C LEU A 126 -1.13 4.17 -10.24
N GLU A 127 -0.65 4.93 -11.22
CA GLU A 127 -1.29 5.05 -12.54
C GLU A 127 -1.40 3.67 -13.22
N VAL A 128 -0.37 2.85 -13.11
CA VAL A 128 -0.36 1.50 -13.68
C VAL A 128 -1.18 0.52 -12.84
N VAL A 129 -1.03 0.57 -11.52
CA VAL A 129 -1.76 -0.32 -10.60
C VAL A 129 -3.27 -0.16 -10.72
N LEU A 130 -3.74 1.08 -10.80
CA LEU A 130 -5.17 1.43 -10.82
C LEU A 130 -5.72 1.62 -12.24
N LEU A 131 -4.86 1.80 -13.23
CA LEU A 131 -5.21 2.24 -14.59
C LEU A 131 -6.04 3.51 -14.57
N ARG A 132 -5.63 4.50 -13.77
CA ARG A 132 -6.29 5.79 -13.60
C ARG A 132 -5.31 6.94 -13.76
N PRO A 133 -5.77 8.11 -14.23
CA PRO A 133 -4.95 9.32 -14.26
C PRO A 133 -4.49 9.73 -12.86
N ARG A 134 -3.27 10.25 -12.76
CA ARG A 134 -2.68 10.73 -11.50
C ARG A 134 -3.59 11.73 -10.77
N ALA A 135 -4.23 12.63 -11.50
CA ALA A 135 -5.11 13.64 -10.92
C ALA A 135 -6.31 13.01 -10.18
N GLU A 136 -6.96 11.99 -10.76
CA GLU A 136 -8.06 11.27 -10.12
C GLU A 136 -7.60 10.47 -8.89
N ILE A 137 -6.41 9.87 -8.98
CA ILE A 137 -5.80 9.14 -7.85
C ILE A 137 -5.51 10.10 -6.70
N ALA A 138 -4.91 11.26 -6.99
CA ALA A 138 -4.60 12.27 -5.99
C ALA A 138 -5.88 12.82 -5.32
N GLU A 139 -6.91 13.11 -6.10
CA GLU A 139 -8.21 13.57 -5.60
C GLU A 139 -8.87 12.52 -4.69
N MET A 140 -8.89 11.24 -5.13
CA MET A 140 -9.47 10.18 -4.31
C MET A 140 -8.65 9.95 -3.02
N ALA A 141 -7.32 9.99 -3.11
CA ALA A 141 -6.46 9.86 -1.94
C ALA A 141 -6.71 11.02 -0.94
N ARG A 142 -6.90 12.24 -1.42
CA ARG A 142 -7.25 13.40 -0.62
C ARG A 142 -8.63 13.21 0.04
N ARG A 143 -9.65 12.78 -0.71
CA ARG A 143 -10.98 12.48 -0.16
C ARG A 143 -10.98 11.43 0.95
N LEU A 144 -10.07 10.47 0.85
CA LEU A 144 -9.88 9.39 1.82
C LEU A 144 -8.84 9.73 2.90
N CYS A 145 -8.27 10.94 2.91
CA CYS A 145 -7.21 11.37 3.82
C CYS A 145 -6.05 10.38 3.92
N LEU A 146 -5.63 9.82 2.78
CA LEU A 146 -4.52 8.88 2.70
C LEU A 146 -3.18 9.63 2.77
N ALA A 147 -2.15 8.92 3.24
CA ALA A 147 -0.78 9.43 3.25
C ALA A 147 0.20 8.35 2.78
N LYS A 148 1.34 8.79 2.25
CA LYS A 148 2.47 7.89 1.99
C LYS A 148 3.08 7.44 3.32
N ASP A 149 3.54 6.20 3.39
CA ASP A 149 4.24 5.67 4.55
C ASP A 149 5.52 6.46 4.82
N LYS A 150 5.82 6.72 6.09
CA LYS A 150 7.04 7.46 6.49
C LYS A 150 8.31 6.85 5.91
N ARG A 151 8.41 5.51 5.91
CA ARG A 151 9.56 4.78 5.37
C ARG A 151 9.67 4.93 3.87
N PHE A 152 8.55 4.81 3.15
CA PHE A 152 8.50 5.03 1.72
C PHE A 152 8.90 6.48 1.37
N SER A 153 8.34 7.46 2.07
CA SER A 153 8.69 8.87 1.88
C SER A 153 10.18 9.15 2.16
N ALA A 154 10.74 8.52 3.19
CA ALA A 154 12.17 8.65 3.51
C ALA A 154 13.06 8.00 2.44
N LEU A 155 12.65 6.86 1.89
CA LEU A 155 13.36 6.16 0.81
C LEU A 155 13.37 7.00 -0.47
N VAL A 156 12.21 7.54 -0.86
CA VAL A 156 12.09 8.43 -2.03
C VAL A 156 12.91 9.71 -1.84
N ALA A 157 12.84 10.32 -0.66
CA ALA A 157 13.64 11.52 -0.36
C ALA A 157 15.14 11.23 -0.42
N ARG A 158 15.59 10.07 0.05
CA ARG A 158 17.00 9.64 -0.02
C ARG A 158 17.47 9.40 -1.46
N ALA A 159 16.61 8.79 -2.30
CA ALA A 159 16.91 8.59 -3.71
C ALA A 159 17.04 9.94 -4.44
N ALA A 160 16.09 10.86 -4.24
CA ALA A 160 16.11 12.20 -4.81
C ALA A 160 17.33 13.03 -4.33
N ALA A 161 17.72 12.88 -3.05
CA ALA A 161 18.91 13.54 -2.50
C ALA A 161 20.21 13.03 -3.13
N SER A 162 20.27 11.73 -3.48
CA SER A 162 21.40 11.13 -4.18
C SER A 162 21.55 11.68 -5.61
N GLU A 163 20.44 12.07 -6.25
CA GLU A 163 20.45 12.64 -7.61
C GLU A 163 20.70 14.17 -7.60
N ASN A 164 20.19 14.89 -6.61
CA ASN A 164 20.15 16.37 -6.63
C ASN A 164 20.92 17.07 -5.48
N GLY A 165 21.59 16.33 -4.59
CA GLY A 165 22.41 16.89 -3.52
C GLY A 165 21.66 17.69 -2.43
N THR A 166 20.33 17.74 -2.45
CA THR A 166 19.54 18.56 -1.51
C THR A 166 18.47 17.71 -0.82
N THR A 167 18.55 17.59 0.50
CA THR A 167 17.55 16.84 1.28
C THR A 167 16.37 17.76 1.59
N PRO A 168 15.16 17.54 1.06
CA PRO A 168 13.99 18.33 1.47
C PRO A 168 13.62 17.97 2.91
N ALA A 169 13.73 18.94 3.81
CA ALA A 169 13.21 18.84 5.16
C ALA A 169 11.68 18.77 5.09
N ARG A 170 11.11 17.60 5.27
CA ARG A 170 9.65 17.43 5.37
C ARG A 170 9.21 17.77 6.78
N GLU A 171 8.83 19.01 7.00
CA GLU A 171 8.21 19.44 8.24
C GLU A 171 6.86 18.76 8.42
N MET A 172 6.79 17.81 9.37
CA MET A 172 5.52 17.21 9.79
C MET A 172 4.79 18.24 10.64
N PRO A 173 3.58 18.69 10.27
CA PRO A 173 2.87 19.68 11.06
C PRO A 173 2.65 19.14 12.49
N ARG A 174 3.22 19.86 13.46
CA ARG A 174 3.08 19.54 14.88
C ARG A 174 1.61 19.62 15.29
N TRP A 175 1.24 18.84 16.31
CA TRP A 175 -0.08 18.92 16.89
C TRP A 175 -0.18 20.17 17.76
N ALA A 176 -0.97 21.13 17.33
CA ALA A 176 -1.31 22.28 18.18
C ALA A 176 -2.21 21.84 19.34
N PRO A 177 -2.14 22.48 20.50
CA PRO A 177 -3.05 22.17 21.63
C PRO A 177 -4.53 22.16 21.20
N ALA A 178 -4.97 23.14 20.43
CA ALA A 178 -6.33 23.23 19.90
C ALA A 178 -6.72 22.02 19.02
N ASP A 179 -5.80 21.47 18.22
CA ASP A 179 -6.05 20.25 17.42
C ASP A 179 -6.21 19.02 18.31
N VAL A 180 -5.44 18.97 19.42
CA VAL A 180 -5.53 17.88 20.39
C VAL A 180 -6.87 17.92 21.13
N ASP A 181 -7.33 19.09 21.52
CA ASP A 181 -8.61 19.27 22.19
C ASP A 181 -9.79 18.94 21.27
N LYS A 182 -9.74 19.38 20.01
CA LYS A 182 -10.70 18.97 18.99
C LYS A 182 -10.69 17.45 18.76
N LEU A 183 -9.51 16.83 18.74
CA LEU A 183 -9.39 15.38 18.61
C LEU A 183 -10.09 14.68 19.78
N ARG A 184 -9.85 15.11 21.02
CA ARG A 184 -10.48 14.56 22.22
C ARG A 184 -12.00 14.66 22.16
N ALA A 185 -12.51 15.83 21.77
CA ALA A 185 -13.95 16.07 21.67
C ALA A 185 -14.65 15.21 20.61
N LEU A 186 -13.99 14.95 19.47
CA LEU A 186 -14.61 14.28 18.33
C LEU A 186 -14.36 12.77 18.28
N TYR A 187 -13.30 12.28 18.94
CA TYR A 187 -12.80 10.93 18.70
C TYR A 187 -13.76 9.83 19.13
N ALA A 188 -14.45 10.01 20.25
CA ALA A 188 -15.36 8.98 20.80
C ALA A 188 -16.52 8.65 19.85
N ASP A 189 -17.10 9.67 19.21
CA ASP A 189 -18.39 9.55 18.52
C ASP A 189 -18.31 9.60 16.98
N ARG A 190 -17.12 9.79 16.42
CA ARG A 190 -16.91 9.84 14.97
C ARG A 190 -15.89 8.77 14.52
N ASP A 191 -16.04 8.28 13.29
CA ASP A 191 -15.01 7.44 12.67
C ASP A 191 -13.73 8.23 12.37
N ASN A 192 -12.62 7.51 12.13
CA ASN A 192 -11.33 8.14 11.93
C ASN A 192 -11.27 9.00 10.66
N LEU A 193 -12.04 8.69 9.62
CA LEU A 193 -12.07 9.48 8.39
C LEU A 193 -12.80 10.82 8.63
N ALA A 194 -13.92 10.80 9.35
CA ALA A 194 -14.64 12.02 9.71
C ALA A 194 -13.79 12.94 10.57
N VAL A 195 -13.07 12.38 11.56
CA VAL A 195 -12.13 13.16 12.40
C VAL A 195 -10.96 13.69 11.57
N ALA A 196 -10.41 12.90 10.66
CA ALA A 196 -9.33 13.30 9.77
C ALA A 196 -9.70 14.48 8.89
N ARG A 197 -10.91 14.45 8.31
CA ARG A 197 -11.46 15.57 7.52
C ARG A 197 -11.65 16.84 8.36
N ALA A 198 -12.21 16.70 9.55
CA ALA A 198 -12.49 17.83 10.44
C ALA A 198 -11.21 18.54 10.94
N LEU A 199 -10.10 17.80 11.04
CA LEU A 199 -8.81 18.32 11.52
C LEU A 199 -7.79 18.58 10.39
N GLY A 200 -8.15 18.32 9.12
CA GLY A 200 -7.21 18.43 7.99
C GLY A 200 -5.98 17.50 8.12
N ARG A 201 -6.15 16.33 8.78
CA ARG A 201 -5.08 15.40 9.07
C ARG A 201 -5.30 14.09 8.33
N THR A 202 -4.25 13.25 8.26
CA THR A 202 -4.40 11.90 7.68
C THR A 202 -5.07 10.95 8.68
N VAL A 203 -5.77 9.94 8.17
CA VAL A 203 -6.39 8.89 9.00
C VAL A 203 -5.36 8.20 9.90
N ALA A 204 -4.18 7.91 9.35
CA ALA A 204 -3.07 7.35 10.13
C ALA A 204 -2.58 8.30 11.23
N GLY A 205 -2.51 9.61 10.93
CA GLY A 205 -2.14 10.63 11.92
C GLY A 205 -3.13 10.71 13.09
N ILE A 206 -4.43 10.64 12.79
CA ILE A 206 -5.49 10.59 13.80
C ILE A 206 -5.35 9.32 14.67
N ALA A 207 -5.25 8.14 14.05
CA ALA A 207 -5.14 6.87 14.78
C ALA A 207 -3.91 6.84 15.69
N ASN A 208 -2.74 7.27 15.19
CA ASN A 208 -1.51 7.32 15.98
C ASN A 208 -1.62 8.29 17.16
N LYS A 209 -2.18 9.50 16.94
CA LYS A 209 -2.32 10.49 18.01
C LYS A 209 -3.33 10.07 19.06
N ALA A 210 -4.47 9.51 18.63
CA ALA A 210 -5.48 8.99 19.54
C ALA A 210 -4.92 7.84 20.40
N ASN A 211 -4.16 6.93 19.80
CA ASN A 211 -3.49 5.84 20.53
C ASN A 211 -2.47 6.38 21.54
N GLN A 212 -1.66 7.37 21.15
CA GLN A 212 -0.72 8.06 22.04
C GLN A 212 -1.42 8.72 23.25
N LEU A 213 -2.63 9.23 23.06
CA LEU A 213 -3.44 9.89 24.09
C LEU A 213 -4.35 8.92 24.85
N GLY A 214 -4.34 7.62 24.52
CA GLY A 214 -5.19 6.62 25.14
C GLY A 214 -6.69 6.77 24.82
N LEU A 215 -7.05 7.50 23.75
CA LEU A 215 -8.45 7.74 23.38
C LEU A 215 -9.10 6.47 22.83
N LYS A 216 -10.36 6.24 23.21
CA LYS A 216 -11.16 5.09 22.76
C LYS A 216 -12.44 5.56 22.09
N LYS A 217 -12.92 4.78 21.14
CA LYS A 217 -14.25 4.97 20.53
C LYS A 217 -15.35 4.55 21.49
N SER A 218 -16.46 5.26 21.44
CA SER A 218 -17.67 4.84 22.18
C SER A 218 -18.19 3.49 21.65
N PRO A 219 -18.83 2.66 22.49
CA PRO A 219 -19.41 1.38 22.06
C PRO A 219 -20.38 1.54 20.88
N GLY A 220 -21.18 2.62 20.87
CA GLY A 220 -22.10 2.94 19.78
C GLY A 220 -21.39 3.22 18.45
N THR A 221 -20.27 3.94 18.50
CA THR A 221 -19.44 4.21 17.32
C THR A 221 -18.78 2.92 16.81
N LEU A 222 -18.27 2.06 17.69
CA LEU A 222 -17.70 0.77 17.29
C LEU A 222 -18.76 -0.14 16.64
N ALA A 223 -19.97 -0.21 17.19
CA ALA A 223 -21.07 -0.97 16.62
C ALA A 223 -21.47 -0.44 15.22
N ARG A 224 -21.50 0.89 15.04
CA ARG A 224 -21.79 1.51 13.73
C ARG A 224 -20.73 1.17 12.70
N ILE A 225 -19.44 1.32 13.06
CA ILE A 225 -18.31 0.97 12.18
C ILE A 225 -18.34 -0.53 11.83
N GLY A 226 -18.64 -1.39 12.82
CA GLY A 226 -18.79 -2.83 12.62
C GLY A 226 -19.90 -3.16 11.62
N ARG A 227 -21.10 -2.58 11.78
CA ARG A 227 -22.23 -2.77 10.83
C ARG A 227 -21.88 -2.32 9.42
N THR A 228 -21.22 -1.17 9.27
CA THR A 228 -20.79 -0.69 7.96
C THR A 228 -19.79 -1.67 7.31
N ASN A 229 -18.84 -2.17 8.07
CA ASN A 229 -17.86 -3.14 7.57
C ASN A 229 -18.49 -4.50 7.22
N VAL A 230 -19.46 -4.96 8.02
CA VAL A 230 -20.23 -6.19 7.76
C VAL A 230 -21.07 -6.01 6.50
N GLY A 231 -21.84 -4.93 6.38
CA GLY A 231 -22.63 -4.63 5.19
C GLY A 231 -21.77 -4.56 3.91
N LEU A 232 -20.55 -4.01 4.00
CA LEU A 232 -19.59 -3.98 2.88
C LEU A 232 -19.07 -5.39 2.48
N ARG A 233 -18.96 -6.33 3.44
CA ARG A 233 -18.55 -7.72 3.15
C ARG A 233 -19.67 -8.48 2.45
N TYR A 234 -20.89 -8.40 2.93
CA TYR A 234 -22.06 -9.10 2.35
C TYR A 234 -22.45 -8.55 0.98
N ALA A 235 -22.34 -7.24 0.75
CA ALA A 235 -22.57 -6.68 -0.59
C ALA A 235 -21.54 -7.14 -1.63
N ALA A 236 -20.31 -7.48 -1.20
CA ALA A 236 -19.28 -8.03 -2.09
C ALA A 236 -19.48 -9.53 -2.38
N SER A 237 -20.25 -10.25 -1.56
CA SER A 237 -20.54 -11.68 -1.75
C SER A 237 -21.79 -11.92 -2.58
N GLY A 238 -22.65 -10.91 -2.78
CA GLY A 238 -23.90 -11.01 -3.52
C GLY A 238 -23.81 -10.74 -5.03
N GLU A 239 -22.64 -10.32 -5.53
CA GLU A 239 -22.41 -10.09 -6.97
C GLU A 239 -21.74 -11.27 -7.70
N ALA A 240 -21.63 -12.44 -7.06
CA ALA A 240 -21.07 -13.68 -7.62
C ALA A 240 -22.14 -14.77 -7.77
N GLY A 241 -23.36 -14.42 -8.17
CA GLY A 241 -24.44 -15.32 -8.53
C GLY A 241 -24.89 -15.08 -9.96
#